data_c6ae9f5836a8fe22d55a90dee9a76b15
#
_entry.id   c6ae9f5836a8fe22d55a90dee9a76b15
#
_cell.length_a   1.000
_cell.length_b   1.000
_cell.length_c   1.000
_cell.angle_alpha   90.00
_cell.angle_beta   90.00
_cell.angle_gamma   90.00
#
_symmetry.space_group_name_H-M   'P 1'
#
loop_
_entity.id
_entity.type
_entity.pdbx_description
1 polymer ?
#
loop_
_entity_poly.entity_id
_entity_poly.type
_entity_poly.pdbx_seq_one_letter_code
_entity_poly.pdbx_strand_id
1 'polypeptide(L)'
;MKKLLAFSRSRLLLVLFCLGFFALMLLCTHWTDLIADDYRYCFSYADDTRIESVAQIFPSMAAHRQSMNGRVVPHFLVQLFLLLPKGIFDVVNALLCAALVWLLHKLAVGKGLPNPVLACVLFFALWAFQPDFGQVFLWLTGAVNYLWCGVFSLLWLLPLVKSFRGDWTPGKALTALYAVFSFPVGAYSENGTVALVAMWLAFAAVDWFWFKKRPALWKLLALVLMLAGFLYMMSAPAETVNKSAEMTVKVLLANFLETGRMYLRFWPLLLCFPLFYALALYRGVDLKTRLLSLVLLFGSLAGQFVLTFAMYCAGRSMHIALVLLLLSDAVLLARLYDLPGRNVLIALCCVGGLLMVRSFFIGLPDIRDTHALLQYNEDFITECAARGEKEVELWRPYARTSWSALEGLAYLNTEDPADWPNVYMAKFYGVDKVIGY
;
A
#
# COMPACT_ATOMS: atom_id res chain seq x y z
N MET A 1 -4.48 15.35 35.31
CA MET A 1 -4.15 15.88 33.97
C MET A 1 -2.67 15.69 33.59
N LYS A 2 -1.65 16.14 34.38
CA LYS A 2 -0.21 15.92 34.03
C LYS A 2 0.18 14.44 33.91
N LYS A 3 -0.31 13.52 34.76
CA LYS A 3 -0.03 12.07 34.66
C LYS A 3 -0.65 11.44 33.44
N LEU A 4 -1.88 11.82 33.05
CA LEU A 4 -2.53 11.36 31.81
C LEU A 4 -1.76 11.81 30.56
N LEU A 5 -1.18 12.99 30.61
CA LEU A 5 -0.33 13.57 29.58
C LEU A 5 1.02 12.84 29.40
N ALA A 6 1.66 12.51 30.52
CA ALA A 6 2.89 11.73 30.51
C ALA A 6 2.61 10.32 29.95
N PHE A 7 1.48 9.72 30.29
CA PHE A 7 1.04 8.43 29.77
C PHE A 7 0.78 8.49 28.26
N SER A 8 0.07 9.50 27.76
CA SER A 8 -0.22 9.67 26.32
C SER A 8 1.03 9.98 25.47
N ARG A 9 2.20 10.17 26.10
CA ARG A 9 3.51 10.40 25.44
C ARG A 9 4.49 9.26 25.73
N SER A 10 4.01 8.13 26.24
CA SER A 10 4.83 6.99 26.59
C SER A 10 5.33 6.24 25.35
N ARG A 11 6.63 6.01 25.27
CA ARG A 11 7.23 5.12 24.27
C ARG A 11 6.73 3.69 24.43
N LEU A 12 6.58 3.24 25.66
CA LEU A 12 6.05 1.90 25.96
C LEU A 12 4.64 1.73 25.40
N LEU A 13 3.76 2.72 25.59
CA LEU A 13 2.40 2.66 25.04
C LEU A 13 2.39 2.62 23.51
N LEU A 14 3.28 3.36 22.85
CA LEU A 14 3.42 3.29 21.39
C LEU A 14 3.88 1.90 20.95
N VAL A 15 4.86 1.31 21.64
CA VAL A 15 5.35 -0.04 21.33
C VAL A 15 4.25 -1.07 21.54
N LEU A 16 3.55 -1.03 22.67
CA LEU A 16 2.43 -1.94 22.98
C LEU A 16 1.31 -1.82 21.92
N PHE A 17 1.01 -0.61 21.48
CA PHE A 17 0.05 -0.38 20.42
C PHE A 17 0.52 -1.01 19.08
N CYS A 18 1.78 -0.79 18.70
CA CYS A 18 2.34 -1.38 17.48
C CYS A 18 2.36 -2.92 17.55
N LEU A 19 2.65 -3.50 18.71
CA LEU A 19 2.59 -4.96 18.92
C LEU A 19 1.15 -5.50 18.85
N GLY A 20 0.19 -4.81 19.46
CA GLY A 20 -1.24 -5.18 19.37
C GLY A 20 -1.74 -5.09 17.93
N PHE A 21 -1.33 -4.05 17.21
CA PHE A 21 -1.64 -3.88 15.81
C PHE A 21 -0.99 -4.96 14.92
N PHE A 22 0.28 -5.28 15.16
CA PHE A 22 0.96 -6.40 14.51
C PHE A 22 0.18 -7.70 14.71
N ALA A 23 -0.21 -8.02 15.94
CA ALA A 23 -0.95 -9.25 16.26
C ALA A 23 -2.31 -9.29 15.54
N LEU A 24 -3.04 -8.17 15.50
CA LEU A 24 -4.30 -8.07 14.75
C LEU A 24 -4.10 -8.32 13.26
N MET A 25 -3.10 -7.68 12.65
CA MET A 25 -2.83 -7.85 11.22
C MET A 25 -2.30 -9.24 10.89
N LEU A 26 -1.53 -9.86 11.80
CA LEU A 26 -1.10 -11.24 11.66
C LEU A 26 -2.31 -12.19 11.62
N LEU A 27 -3.28 -11.99 12.52
CA LEU A 27 -4.51 -12.77 12.53
C LEU A 27 -5.32 -12.58 11.25
N CYS A 28 -5.51 -11.32 10.80
CA CYS A 28 -6.25 -11.04 9.57
C CYS A 28 -5.54 -11.60 8.31
N THR A 29 -4.21 -11.50 8.24
CA THR A 29 -3.45 -12.06 7.11
C THR A 29 -3.49 -13.59 7.14
N HIS A 30 -3.42 -14.20 8.32
CA HIS A 30 -3.57 -15.66 8.48
C HIS A 30 -4.94 -16.15 8.01
N TRP A 31 -6.01 -15.39 8.28
CA TRP A 31 -7.36 -15.66 7.79
C TRP A 31 -7.59 -15.30 6.33
N THR A 32 -6.56 -14.93 5.60
CA THR A 32 -6.66 -14.65 4.16
C THR A 32 -5.84 -15.69 3.40
N ASP A 33 -6.52 -16.65 2.78
CA ASP A 33 -5.91 -17.74 2.03
C ASP A 33 -5.38 -17.27 0.67
N LEU A 34 -4.76 -18.17 -0.10
CA LEU A 34 -4.38 -17.90 -1.48
C LEU A 34 -5.63 -17.75 -2.34
N ILE A 35 -5.70 -16.68 -3.11
CA ILE A 35 -6.85 -16.36 -3.96
C ILE A 35 -6.40 -15.69 -5.27
N ALA A 36 -7.23 -15.80 -6.29
CA ALA A 36 -7.08 -15.07 -7.55
C ALA A 36 -5.69 -15.28 -8.18
N ASP A 37 -4.96 -14.20 -8.44
CA ASP A 37 -3.65 -14.21 -9.08
C ASP A 37 -2.59 -15.02 -8.31
N ASP A 38 -2.77 -15.30 -7.00
CA ASP A 38 -1.80 -16.08 -6.23
C ASP A 38 -1.58 -17.46 -6.88
N TYR A 39 -2.65 -18.12 -7.33
CA TYR A 39 -2.52 -19.41 -8.04
C TYR A 39 -1.76 -19.29 -9.36
N ARG A 40 -1.99 -18.21 -10.13
CA ARG A 40 -1.26 -17.96 -11.38
C ARG A 40 0.22 -17.71 -11.12
N TYR A 41 0.55 -16.95 -10.10
CA TYR A 41 1.94 -16.62 -9.76
C TYR A 41 2.73 -17.79 -9.17
N CYS A 42 2.07 -18.90 -8.79
CA CYS A 42 2.76 -20.16 -8.45
C CYS A 42 3.43 -20.81 -9.67
N PHE A 43 3.12 -20.36 -10.90
CA PHE A 43 3.64 -20.90 -12.13
C PHE A 43 4.48 -19.88 -12.89
N SER A 44 5.52 -20.39 -13.57
CA SER A 44 6.44 -19.61 -14.37
C SER A 44 5.72 -19.01 -15.60
N TYR A 45 6.00 -17.75 -15.89
CA TYR A 45 5.54 -17.08 -17.11
C TYR A 45 6.36 -17.49 -18.35
N ALA A 46 7.52 -18.17 -18.17
CA ALA A 46 8.37 -18.58 -19.26
C ALA A 46 7.92 -19.88 -19.93
N ASP A 47 7.48 -20.85 -19.12
CA ASP A 47 7.19 -22.22 -19.56
C ASP A 47 5.95 -22.82 -18.89
N ASP A 48 5.25 -22.05 -18.08
CA ASP A 48 4.03 -22.42 -17.38
C ASP A 48 4.19 -23.61 -16.41
N THR A 49 5.42 -23.95 -15.99
CA THR A 49 5.71 -24.96 -14.98
C THR A 49 5.59 -24.38 -13.55
N ARG A 50 5.36 -25.25 -12.55
CA ARG A 50 5.35 -24.82 -11.15
C ARG A 50 6.74 -24.29 -10.75
N ILE A 51 6.77 -23.17 -10.04
CA ILE A 51 8.02 -22.61 -9.50
C ILE A 51 8.38 -23.35 -8.21
N GLU A 52 9.56 -23.99 -8.20
CA GLU A 52 10.09 -24.76 -7.07
C GLU A 52 11.40 -24.21 -6.53
N SER A 53 11.98 -23.22 -7.21
CA SER A 53 13.24 -22.62 -6.79
C SER A 53 13.32 -21.12 -7.14
N VAL A 54 14.11 -20.38 -6.37
CA VAL A 54 14.37 -18.95 -6.62
C VAL A 54 14.98 -18.71 -8.01
N ALA A 55 15.78 -19.68 -8.51
CA ALA A 55 16.40 -19.56 -9.83
C ALA A 55 15.39 -19.48 -10.97
N GLN A 56 14.24 -20.18 -10.84
CA GLN A 56 13.16 -20.18 -11.83
C GLN A 56 12.37 -18.85 -11.85
N ILE A 57 12.42 -18.07 -10.77
CA ILE A 57 11.75 -16.77 -10.72
C ILE A 57 12.37 -15.78 -11.74
N PHE A 58 13.69 -15.84 -11.98
CA PHE A 58 14.35 -14.91 -12.90
C PHE A 58 13.86 -15.03 -14.35
N PRO A 59 13.86 -16.22 -15.00
CA PRO A 59 13.29 -16.37 -16.33
C PRO A 59 11.78 -16.11 -16.35
N SER A 60 11.05 -16.48 -15.31
CA SER A 60 9.62 -16.17 -15.17
C SER A 60 9.39 -14.65 -15.22
N MET A 61 10.15 -13.86 -14.45
CA MET A 61 10.03 -12.40 -14.46
C MET A 61 10.47 -11.75 -15.77
N ALA A 62 11.44 -12.32 -16.46
CA ALA A 62 11.82 -11.86 -17.80
C ALA A 62 10.66 -12.04 -18.79
N ALA A 63 9.98 -13.19 -18.78
CA ALA A 63 8.80 -13.47 -19.60
C ALA A 63 7.58 -12.63 -19.17
N HIS A 64 7.35 -12.47 -17.86
CA HIS A 64 6.31 -11.59 -17.30
C HIS A 64 6.45 -10.16 -17.82
N ARG A 65 7.67 -9.63 -17.85
CA ARG A 65 7.96 -8.29 -18.37
C ARG A 65 7.62 -8.15 -19.87
N GLN A 66 7.71 -9.24 -20.63
CA GLN A 66 7.36 -9.27 -22.07
C GLN A 66 5.84 -9.33 -22.28
N SER A 67 5.11 -10.05 -21.44
CA SER A 67 3.70 -10.42 -21.68
C SER A 67 2.68 -9.71 -20.80
N MET A 68 3.06 -9.29 -19.58
CA MET A 68 2.11 -8.76 -18.60
C MET A 68 2.30 -7.28 -18.28
N ASN A 69 3.39 -6.92 -17.61
CA ASN A 69 3.72 -5.53 -17.25
C ASN A 69 5.17 -5.40 -16.78
N GLY A 70 5.63 -4.15 -16.58
CA GLY A 70 6.99 -3.84 -16.17
C GLY A 70 7.30 -3.94 -14.68
N ARG A 71 6.34 -4.25 -13.81
CA ARG A 71 6.49 -4.32 -12.35
C ARG A 71 7.23 -5.57 -11.88
N VAL A 72 8.45 -5.77 -12.37
CA VAL A 72 9.26 -6.96 -12.06
C VAL A 72 9.55 -7.07 -10.57
N VAL A 73 9.82 -5.96 -9.89
CA VAL A 73 10.20 -5.96 -8.46
C VAL A 73 9.11 -6.53 -7.56
N PRO A 74 7.85 -6.02 -7.56
CA PRO A 74 6.81 -6.59 -6.72
C PRO A 74 6.45 -8.03 -7.14
N HIS A 75 6.39 -8.36 -8.42
CA HIS A 75 6.02 -9.70 -8.85
C HIS A 75 7.11 -10.75 -8.60
N PHE A 76 8.39 -10.35 -8.59
CA PHE A 76 9.47 -11.21 -8.08
C PHE A 76 9.24 -11.55 -6.59
N LEU A 77 8.86 -10.55 -5.78
CA LEU A 77 8.55 -10.78 -4.37
C LEU A 77 7.30 -11.65 -4.19
N VAL A 78 6.25 -11.46 -5.02
CA VAL A 78 5.07 -12.33 -5.02
C VAL A 78 5.47 -13.79 -5.23
N GLN A 79 6.20 -14.10 -6.31
CA GLN A 79 6.65 -15.48 -6.59
C GLN A 79 7.58 -16.01 -5.50
N LEU A 80 8.44 -15.17 -4.93
CA LEU A 80 9.32 -15.57 -3.82
C LEU A 80 8.52 -15.98 -2.58
N PHE A 81 7.48 -15.23 -2.20
CA PHE A 81 6.66 -15.54 -1.04
C PHE A 81 5.69 -16.69 -1.28
N LEU A 82 5.26 -16.93 -2.53
CA LEU A 82 4.47 -18.11 -2.90
C LEU A 82 5.32 -19.40 -2.92
N LEU A 83 6.64 -19.27 -3.08
CA LEU A 83 7.57 -20.40 -2.96
C LEU A 83 7.80 -20.81 -1.49
N LEU A 84 7.56 -19.93 -0.53
CA LEU A 84 7.76 -20.13 0.89
C LEU A 84 6.44 -20.56 1.59
N PRO A 85 6.51 -21.23 2.76
CA PRO A 85 5.31 -21.45 3.57
C PRO A 85 4.55 -20.13 3.84
N LYS A 86 3.24 -20.12 3.64
CA LYS A 86 2.37 -18.94 3.79
C LYS A 86 2.57 -18.19 5.10
N GLY A 87 2.79 -18.91 6.21
CA GLY A 87 3.04 -18.30 7.52
C GLY A 87 4.23 -17.34 7.56
N ILE A 88 5.23 -17.50 6.66
CA ILE A 88 6.34 -16.55 6.53
C ILE A 88 5.83 -15.23 5.94
N PHE A 89 5.00 -15.31 4.90
CA PHE A 89 4.33 -14.13 4.35
C PHE A 89 3.47 -13.46 5.41
N ASP A 90 2.66 -14.21 6.17
CA ASP A 90 1.76 -13.67 7.19
C ASP A 90 2.51 -12.81 8.20
N VAL A 91 3.64 -13.32 8.71
CA VAL A 91 4.48 -12.59 9.68
C VAL A 91 5.12 -11.35 9.05
N VAL A 92 5.71 -11.48 7.85
CA VAL A 92 6.39 -10.36 7.17
C VAL A 92 5.38 -9.28 6.79
N ASN A 93 4.22 -9.66 6.28
CA ASN A 93 3.15 -8.74 5.91
C ASN A 93 2.60 -7.98 7.13
N ALA A 94 2.34 -8.67 8.23
CA ALA A 94 1.90 -8.04 9.48
C ALA A 94 2.97 -7.06 10.04
N LEU A 95 4.26 -7.41 9.93
CA LEU A 95 5.36 -6.51 10.30
C LEU A 95 5.36 -5.24 9.42
N LEU A 96 5.13 -5.38 8.12
CA LEU A 96 5.07 -4.23 7.21
C LEU A 96 3.81 -3.39 7.43
N CYS A 97 2.67 -3.98 7.81
CA CYS A 97 1.50 -3.24 8.27
C CYS A 97 1.84 -2.35 9.50
N ALA A 98 2.49 -2.95 10.50
CA ALA A 98 2.91 -2.20 11.69
C ALA A 98 3.97 -1.14 11.36
N ALA A 99 4.91 -1.46 10.45
CA ALA A 99 5.92 -0.53 9.97
C ALA A 99 5.31 0.67 9.22
N LEU A 100 4.25 0.47 8.43
CA LEU A 100 3.53 1.56 7.76
C LEU A 100 3.02 2.59 8.77
N VAL A 101 2.30 2.15 9.80
CA VAL A 101 1.77 3.04 10.85
C VAL A 101 2.90 3.70 11.63
N TRP A 102 3.94 2.95 11.97
CA TRP A 102 5.11 3.48 12.66
C TRP A 102 5.85 4.54 11.82
N LEU A 103 6.03 4.31 10.51
CA LEU A 103 6.67 5.27 9.59
C LEU A 103 5.83 6.53 9.42
N LEU A 104 4.51 6.41 9.25
CA LEU A 104 3.59 7.54 9.21
C LEU A 104 3.71 8.37 10.49
N HIS A 105 3.62 7.73 11.65
CA HIS A 105 3.80 8.39 12.95
C HIS A 105 5.19 9.05 13.06
N LYS A 106 6.28 8.35 12.69
CA LYS A 106 7.65 8.84 12.77
C LYS A 106 7.88 10.05 11.85
N LEU A 107 7.36 9.99 10.64
CA LEU A 107 7.42 11.09 9.68
C LEU A 107 6.58 12.29 10.13
N ALA A 108 5.41 12.07 10.73
CA ALA A 108 4.55 13.13 11.25
C ALA A 108 5.20 13.85 12.44
N VAL A 109 5.61 13.10 13.48
CA VAL A 109 6.14 13.65 14.73
C VAL A 109 7.59 14.16 14.59
N GLY A 110 8.42 13.52 13.76
CA GLY A 110 9.84 13.87 13.57
C GLY A 110 10.68 13.63 14.83
N LYS A 111 11.30 14.69 15.37
CA LYS A 111 12.08 14.68 16.62
C LYS A 111 11.23 14.92 17.87
N GLY A 112 9.90 15.12 17.72
CA GLY A 112 8.98 15.34 18.83
C GLY A 112 8.79 14.09 19.71
N LEU A 113 8.02 14.27 20.77
CA LEU A 113 7.69 13.17 21.69
C LEU A 113 6.77 12.14 21.00
N PRO A 114 6.85 10.86 21.36
CA PRO A 114 5.94 9.84 20.87
C PRO A 114 4.48 10.25 21.07
N ASN A 115 3.62 9.89 20.13
CA ASN A 115 2.18 10.18 20.21
C ASN A 115 1.37 8.91 19.84
N PRO A 116 1.15 8.00 20.80
CA PRO A 116 0.37 6.78 20.58
C PRO A 116 -1.05 7.06 20.07
N VAL A 117 -1.68 8.16 20.50
CA VAL A 117 -3.02 8.56 20.01
C VAL A 117 -2.98 8.82 18.50
N LEU A 118 -1.96 9.54 18.02
CA LEU A 118 -1.80 9.76 16.58
C LEU A 118 -1.59 8.44 15.83
N ALA A 119 -0.80 7.51 16.38
CA ALA A 119 -0.60 6.20 15.77
C ALA A 119 -1.92 5.40 15.67
N CYS A 120 -2.76 5.44 16.75
CA CYS A 120 -4.11 4.87 16.71
C CYS A 120 -4.97 5.50 15.61
N VAL A 121 -5.00 6.84 15.54
CA VAL A 121 -5.77 7.57 14.52
C VAL A 121 -5.33 7.19 13.12
N LEU A 122 -4.03 7.10 12.88
CA LEU A 122 -3.47 6.71 11.57
C LEU A 122 -3.87 5.29 11.17
N PHE A 123 -3.77 4.35 12.11
CA PHE A 123 -4.24 2.98 11.86
C PHE A 123 -5.73 2.94 11.52
N PHE A 124 -6.55 3.57 12.34
CA PHE A 124 -7.97 3.61 12.11
C PHE A 124 -8.34 4.30 10.79
N ALA A 125 -7.64 5.37 10.44
CA ALA A 125 -7.86 6.04 9.17
C ALA A 125 -7.52 5.13 7.97
N LEU A 126 -6.43 4.35 8.04
CA LEU A 126 -6.12 3.34 7.03
C LEU A 126 -7.22 2.28 6.95
N TRP A 127 -7.68 1.75 8.09
CA TRP A 127 -8.74 0.75 8.13
C TRP A 127 -10.06 1.26 7.53
N ALA A 128 -10.44 2.52 7.80
CA ALA A 128 -11.72 3.07 7.39
C ALA A 128 -11.73 3.66 5.97
N PHE A 129 -10.61 4.24 5.53
CA PHE A 129 -10.57 4.99 4.27
C PHE A 129 -9.84 4.26 3.15
N GLN A 130 -9.12 3.15 3.43
CA GLN A 130 -8.49 2.39 2.37
C GLN A 130 -9.54 1.69 1.52
N PRO A 131 -9.72 2.08 0.24
CA PRO A 131 -10.54 1.30 -0.66
C PRO A 131 -9.94 -0.09 -0.88
N ASP A 132 -10.79 -1.09 -0.99
CA ASP A 132 -10.36 -2.48 -1.17
C ASP A 132 -9.32 -2.91 -0.12
N PHE A 133 -9.63 -2.63 1.18
CA PHE A 133 -8.68 -2.84 2.29
C PHE A 133 -8.11 -4.25 2.30
N GLY A 134 -8.95 -5.26 2.17
CA GLY A 134 -8.52 -6.66 2.17
C GLY A 134 -7.54 -6.95 1.03
N GLN A 135 -7.79 -6.40 -0.16
CA GLN A 135 -6.90 -6.56 -1.29
C GLN A 135 -5.55 -5.86 -1.12
N VAL A 136 -5.51 -4.73 -0.40
CA VAL A 136 -4.29 -3.94 -0.18
C VAL A 136 -3.47 -4.45 0.99
N PHE A 137 -4.12 -4.94 2.06
CA PHE A 137 -3.45 -5.25 3.32
C PHE A 137 -3.30 -6.74 3.59
N LEU A 138 -4.16 -7.60 3.01
CA LEU A 138 -4.26 -9.00 3.40
C LEU A 138 -3.93 -9.98 2.26
N TRP A 139 -4.41 -9.72 1.04
CA TRP A 139 -4.14 -10.56 -0.13
C TRP A 139 -2.66 -10.54 -0.50
N LEU A 140 -2.03 -11.71 -0.68
CA LEU A 140 -0.58 -11.80 -0.90
C LEU A 140 -0.13 -10.96 -2.09
N THR A 141 -0.65 -11.24 -3.29
CA THR A 141 -0.29 -10.46 -4.49
C THR A 141 -0.61 -8.98 -4.34
N GLY A 142 -1.74 -8.64 -3.74
CA GLY A 142 -2.15 -7.25 -3.53
C GLY A 142 -1.30 -6.53 -2.48
N ALA A 143 -1.05 -7.14 -1.33
CA ALA A 143 -0.25 -6.56 -0.27
C ALA A 143 1.18 -6.24 -0.74
N VAL A 144 1.79 -7.17 -1.46
CA VAL A 144 3.13 -6.94 -2.06
C VAL A 144 3.08 -5.77 -3.05
N ASN A 145 2.05 -5.67 -3.89
CA ASN A 145 1.97 -4.60 -4.90
C ASN A 145 1.65 -3.22 -4.30
N TYR A 146 0.83 -3.14 -3.24
CA TYR A 146 0.29 -1.86 -2.75
C TYR A 146 0.80 -1.48 -1.36
N LEU A 147 0.55 -2.30 -0.32
CA LEU A 147 1.00 -2.02 1.05
C LEU A 147 2.53 -1.86 1.11
N TRP A 148 3.27 -2.83 0.54
CA TRP A 148 4.73 -2.82 0.56
C TRP A 148 5.29 -1.64 -0.24
N CYS A 149 4.65 -1.28 -1.36
CA CYS A 149 4.96 -0.06 -2.10
C CYS A 149 4.86 1.18 -1.18
N GLY A 150 3.78 1.30 -0.41
CA GLY A 150 3.59 2.38 0.57
C GLY A 150 4.72 2.43 1.61
N VAL A 151 5.08 1.28 2.18
CA VAL A 151 6.17 1.19 3.17
C VAL A 151 7.50 1.60 2.56
N PHE A 152 7.86 1.06 1.38
CA PHE A 152 9.13 1.38 0.72
C PHE A 152 9.18 2.84 0.26
N SER A 153 8.05 3.40 -0.17
CA SER A 153 7.92 4.82 -0.48
C SER A 153 8.19 5.71 0.74
N LEU A 154 7.62 5.36 1.90
CA LEU A 154 7.85 6.11 3.14
C LEU A 154 9.28 5.94 3.67
N LEU A 155 9.89 4.75 3.52
CA LEU A 155 11.30 4.54 3.83
C LEU A 155 12.21 5.40 2.95
N TRP A 156 11.89 5.49 1.65
CA TRP A 156 12.62 6.35 0.72
C TRP A 156 12.43 7.85 1.05
N LEU A 157 11.23 8.24 1.46
CA LEU A 157 10.91 9.62 1.83
C LEU A 157 11.58 10.05 3.15
N LEU A 158 11.84 9.13 4.07
CA LEU A 158 12.35 9.42 5.42
C LEU A 158 13.65 10.23 5.45
N PRO A 159 14.72 9.93 4.66
CA PRO A 159 15.92 10.75 4.59
C PRO A 159 15.66 12.17 4.07
N LEU A 160 14.79 12.33 3.08
CA LEU A 160 14.43 13.63 2.53
C LEU A 160 13.72 14.51 3.57
N VAL A 161 12.73 13.96 4.27
CA VAL A 161 12.01 14.67 5.35
C VAL A 161 12.93 15.02 6.51
N LYS A 162 13.84 14.11 6.92
CA LYS A 162 14.84 14.41 7.95
C LYS A 162 15.75 15.56 7.54
N SER A 163 16.25 15.54 6.30
CA SER A 163 17.08 16.61 5.76
C SER A 163 16.34 17.95 5.68
N PHE A 164 15.10 17.93 5.22
CA PHE A 164 14.26 19.12 5.11
C PHE A 164 13.97 19.79 6.47
N ARG A 165 13.68 18.96 7.50
CA ARG A 165 13.35 19.47 8.84
C ARG A 165 14.57 19.99 9.62
N GLY A 166 15.75 19.41 9.44
CA GLY A 166 16.81 19.62 10.42
C GLY A 166 18.24 19.44 9.94
N ASP A 167 18.55 19.78 8.71
CA ASP A 167 19.93 19.80 8.20
C ASP A 167 20.70 18.47 8.41
N TRP A 168 19.96 17.36 8.43
CA TRP A 168 20.54 16.03 8.51
C TRP A 168 21.07 15.60 7.14
N THR A 169 22.26 15.04 7.12
CA THR A 169 22.89 14.44 5.93
C THR A 169 23.30 12.99 6.22
N PRO A 170 23.11 12.06 5.27
CA PRO A 170 23.55 10.69 5.44
C PRO A 170 25.09 10.60 5.35
N GLY A 171 25.69 9.69 6.13
CA GLY A 171 27.09 9.27 5.93
C GLY A 171 27.24 8.49 4.61
N LYS A 172 28.50 8.29 4.16
CA LYS A 172 28.82 7.66 2.85
C LYS A 172 28.13 6.32 2.64
N ALA A 173 28.18 5.40 3.62
CA ALA A 173 27.55 4.07 3.55
C ALA A 173 26.03 4.18 3.38
N LEU A 174 25.37 5.03 4.16
CA LEU A 174 23.92 5.24 4.05
C LEU A 174 23.53 5.93 2.73
N THR A 175 24.39 6.81 2.20
CA THR A 175 24.20 7.40 0.86
C THR A 175 24.22 6.33 -0.22
N ALA A 176 25.21 5.42 -0.18
CA ALA A 176 25.31 4.33 -1.14
C ALA A 176 24.10 3.39 -1.04
N LEU A 177 23.72 2.98 0.18
CA LEU A 177 22.55 2.14 0.40
C LEU A 177 21.26 2.81 -0.10
N TYR A 178 21.08 4.09 0.20
CA TYR A 178 19.91 4.86 -0.22
C TYR A 178 19.85 5.01 -1.75
N ALA A 179 21.00 5.24 -2.39
CA ALA A 179 21.09 5.30 -3.84
C ALA A 179 20.71 3.96 -4.49
N VAL A 180 21.29 2.84 -4.02
CA VAL A 180 20.94 1.50 -4.52
C VAL A 180 19.47 1.18 -4.29
N PHE A 181 18.93 1.50 -3.11
CA PHE A 181 17.52 1.30 -2.78
C PHE A 181 16.57 2.13 -3.65
N SER A 182 17.02 3.27 -4.18
CA SER A 182 16.20 4.13 -5.02
C SER A 182 15.79 3.48 -6.34
N PHE A 183 16.64 2.61 -6.92
CA PHE A 183 16.32 1.91 -8.16
C PHE A 183 15.10 0.97 -8.01
N PRO A 184 15.07 -0.01 -7.10
CA PRO A 184 13.90 -0.87 -6.93
C PRO A 184 12.65 -0.09 -6.51
N VAL A 185 12.76 0.98 -5.72
CA VAL A 185 11.62 1.85 -5.40
C VAL A 185 11.06 2.50 -6.66
N GLY A 186 11.92 2.98 -7.57
CA GLY A 186 11.51 3.54 -8.85
C GLY A 186 10.89 2.51 -9.81
N ALA A 187 11.29 1.25 -9.71
CA ALA A 187 10.78 0.14 -10.52
C ALA A 187 9.60 -0.61 -9.88
N TYR A 188 9.02 -0.08 -8.80
CA TYR A 188 8.00 -0.78 -8.02
C TYR A 188 6.59 -0.52 -8.52
N SER A 189 6.22 0.74 -8.72
CA SER A 189 4.87 1.15 -9.08
C SER A 189 4.88 2.52 -9.75
N GLU A 190 4.08 2.69 -10.80
CA GLU A 190 4.02 3.90 -11.61
C GLU A 190 3.58 5.11 -10.76
N ASN A 191 2.44 4.97 -10.08
CA ASN A 191 1.87 6.05 -9.30
C ASN A 191 2.69 6.35 -8.03
N GLY A 192 3.28 5.33 -7.41
CA GLY A 192 4.20 5.51 -6.30
C GLY A 192 5.43 6.33 -6.71
N THR A 193 6.05 5.97 -7.81
CA THR A 193 7.25 6.67 -8.29
C THR A 193 6.94 8.10 -8.71
N VAL A 194 5.84 8.33 -9.44
CA VAL A 194 5.42 9.70 -9.83
C VAL A 194 5.17 10.57 -8.58
N ALA A 195 4.52 10.04 -7.55
CA ALA A 195 4.32 10.75 -6.29
C ALA A 195 5.66 11.15 -5.63
N LEU A 196 6.62 10.21 -5.58
CA LEU A 196 7.95 10.47 -4.99
C LEU A 196 8.76 11.48 -5.80
N VAL A 197 8.74 11.40 -7.13
CA VAL A 197 9.40 12.38 -8.01
C VAL A 197 8.78 13.76 -7.83
N ALA A 198 7.46 13.87 -7.83
CA ALA A 198 6.75 15.12 -7.60
C ALA A 198 7.12 15.77 -6.26
N MET A 199 7.16 14.96 -5.19
CA MET A 199 7.58 15.44 -3.87
C MET A 199 9.06 15.86 -3.86
N TRP A 200 9.95 15.11 -4.52
CA TRP A 200 11.36 15.48 -4.63
C TRP A 200 11.52 16.84 -5.30
N LEU A 201 10.82 17.07 -6.43
CA LEU A 201 10.82 18.35 -7.15
C LEU A 201 10.25 19.48 -6.27
N ALA A 202 9.16 19.21 -5.55
CA ALA A 202 8.58 20.17 -4.62
C ALA A 202 9.53 20.51 -3.46
N PHE A 203 10.23 19.53 -2.86
CA PHE A 203 11.26 19.79 -1.86
C PHE A 203 12.41 20.62 -2.43
N ALA A 204 12.89 20.31 -3.64
CA ALA A 204 13.95 21.06 -4.29
C ALA A 204 13.51 22.51 -4.58
N ALA A 205 12.27 22.71 -5.03
CA ALA A 205 11.71 24.05 -5.25
C ALA A 205 11.58 24.83 -3.94
N VAL A 206 11.07 24.22 -2.88
CA VAL A 206 10.96 24.86 -1.56
C VAL A 206 12.35 25.21 -1.00
N ASP A 207 13.31 24.27 -1.07
CA ASP A 207 14.70 24.50 -0.64
C ASP A 207 15.31 25.69 -1.44
N TRP A 208 15.08 25.77 -2.74
CA TRP A 208 15.62 26.81 -3.61
C TRP A 208 14.96 28.17 -3.38
N PHE A 209 13.63 28.24 -3.45
CA PHE A 209 12.91 29.53 -3.41
C PHE A 209 12.81 30.12 -2.01
N TRP A 210 12.54 29.31 -0.97
CA TRP A 210 12.36 29.80 0.40
C TRP A 210 13.64 29.75 1.23
N PHE A 211 14.44 28.71 1.10
CA PHE A 211 15.61 28.53 1.96
C PHE A 211 16.94 28.81 1.27
N LYS A 212 16.91 29.15 -0.05
CA LYS A 212 18.11 29.45 -0.86
C LYS A 212 19.15 28.32 -0.83
N LYS A 213 18.72 27.08 -0.68
CA LYS A 213 19.56 25.89 -0.61
C LYS A 213 19.51 25.13 -1.93
N ARG A 214 20.67 24.62 -2.39
CA ARG A 214 20.75 23.71 -3.53
C ARG A 214 20.54 22.26 -3.08
N PRO A 215 19.94 21.39 -3.89
CA PRO A 215 19.86 19.97 -3.60
C PRO A 215 21.26 19.38 -3.39
N ALA A 216 21.48 18.64 -2.31
CA ALA A 216 22.72 17.93 -2.07
C ALA A 216 22.89 16.77 -3.07
N LEU A 217 24.15 16.42 -3.40
CA LEU A 217 24.49 15.39 -4.38
C LEU A 217 23.80 14.04 -4.12
N TRP A 218 23.70 13.63 -2.83
CA TRP A 218 23.03 12.38 -2.48
C TRP A 218 21.53 12.37 -2.83
N LYS A 219 20.84 13.53 -2.78
CA LYS A 219 19.44 13.67 -3.20
C LYS A 219 19.31 13.52 -4.73
N LEU A 220 20.25 14.11 -5.48
CA LEU A 220 20.31 14.00 -6.95
C LEU A 220 20.59 12.56 -7.38
N LEU A 221 21.57 11.89 -6.76
CA LEU A 221 21.90 10.51 -7.05
C LEU A 221 20.70 9.58 -6.81
N ALA A 222 20.00 9.76 -5.69
CA ALA A 222 18.78 9.00 -5.39
C ALA A 222 17.67 9.24 -6.44
N LEU A 223 17.46 10.48 -6.87
CA LEU A 223 16.50 10.79 -7.94
C LEU A 223 16.87 10.11 -9.26
N VAL A 224 18.14 10.22 -9.67
CA VAL A 224 18.61 9.63 -10.94
C VAL A 224 18.41 8.12 -10.94
N LEU A 225 18.76 7.42 -9.85
CA LEU A 225 18.59 5.96 -9.78
C LEU A 225 17.11 5.56 -9.67
N MET A 226 16.28 6.35 -8.98
CA MET A 226 14.83 6.14 -8.97
C MET A 226 14.23 6.30 -10.38
N LEU A 227 14.62 7.34 -11.12
CA LEU A 227 14.20 7.54 -12.51
C LEU A 227 14.70 6.42 -13.43
N ALA A 228 15.92 5.92 -13.22
CA ALA A 228 16.45 4.76 -13.96
C ALA A 228 15.58 3.52 -13.71
N GLY A 229 15.17 3.25 -12.45
CA GLY A 229 14.23 2.18 -12.11
C GLY A 229 12.86 2.36 -12.76
N PHE A 230 12.34 3.58 -12.74
CA PHE A 230 11.07 3.93 -13.39
C PHE A 230 11.14 3.70 -14.92
N LEU A 231 12.18 4.18 -15.56
CA LEU A 231 12.37 3.97 -17.01
C LEU A 231 12.53 2.49 -17.34
N TYR A 232 13.25 1.72 -16.51
CA TYR A 232 13.33 0.26 -16.67
C TYR A 232 11.94 -0.39 -16.62
N MET A 233 11.09 -0.01 -15.67
CA MET A 233 9.72 -0.51 -15.56
C MET A 233 8.89 -0.11 -16.79
N MET A 234 8.88 1.18 -17.14
CA MET A 234 8.07 1.73 -18.24
C MET A 234 8.53 1.29 -19.63
N SER A 235 9.79 0.84 -19.78
CA SER A 235 10.32 0.29 -21.05
C SER A 235 9.97 -1.18 -21.27
N ALA A 236 9.10 -1.77 -20.46
CA ALA A 236 8.66 -3.15 -20.66
C ALA A 236 7.85 -3.27 -21.95
N PRO A 237 8.12 -4.27 -22.83
CA PRO A 237 7.38 -4.46 -24.08
C PRO A 237 5.86 -4.61 -23.85
N ALA A 238 5.45 -5.30 -22.81
CA ALA A 238 4.04 -5.45 -22.43
C ALA A 238 3.33 -4.10 -22.23
N GLU A 239 4.02 -3.08 -21.72
CA GLU A 239 3.46 -1.74 -21.51
C GLU A 239 3.10 -1.05 -22.83
N THR A 240 3.84 -1.30 -23.91
CA THR A 240 3.55 -0.73 -25.24
C THR A 240 2.36 -1.41 -25.89
N VAL A 241 2.19 -2.71 -25.71
CA VAL A 241 1.05 -3.49 -26.24
C VAL A 241 -0.24 -3.10 -25.50
N ASN A 242 -0.19 -3.03 -24.18
CA ASN A 242 -1.36 -2.69 -23.36
C ASN A 242 -1.82 -1.22 -23.53
N LYS A 243 -0.91 -0.32 -23.94
CA LYS A 243 -1.21 1.11 -24.21
C LYS A 243 -1.70 1.38 -25.64
N SER A 244 -1.74 0.40 -26.52
CA SER A 244 -2.23 0.56 -27.90
C SER A 244 -3.74 0.79 -28.00
N ALA A 245 -4.50 0.65 -26.91
CA ALA A 245 -5.86 1.18 -26.84
C ALA A 245 -5.82 2.71 -27.01
N GLU A 246 -6.57 3.23 -27.99
CA GLU A 246 -6.55 4.65 -28.38
C GLU A 246 -6.86 5.58 -27.18
N MET A 247 -5.83 6.18 -26.60
CA MET A 247 -5.94 7.20 -25.56
C MET A 247 -6.39 8.54 -26.20
N THR A 248 -7.64 8.59 -26.60
CA THR A 248 -8.23 9.82 -27.13
C THR A 248 -8.40 10.87 -26.02
N VAL A 249 -8.50 12.15 -26.39
CA VAL A 249 -8.77 13.23 -25.43
C VAL A 249 -10.05 12.98 -24.63
N LYS A 250 -11.06 12.36 -25.25
CA LYS A 250 -12.31 11.98 -24.58
C LYS A 250 -12.08 10.94 -23.48
N VAL A 251 -11.28 9.93 -23.76
CA VAL A 251 -10.91 8.87 -22.79
C VAL A 251 -10.10 9.47 -21.65
N LEU A 252 -9.09 10.32 -21.96
CA LEU A 252 -8.31 11.00 -20.92
C LEU A 252 -9.18 11.88 -20.01
N LEU A 253 -10.13 12.62 -20.58
CA LEU A 253 -11.05 13.44 -19.77
C LEU A 253 -11.95 12.58 -18.89
N ALA A 254 -12.49 11.48 -19.42
CA ALA A 254 -13.30 10.55 -18.66
C ALA A 254 -12.51 9.92 -17.50
N ASN A 255 -11.28 9.46 -17.77
CA ASN A 255 -10.38 8.90 -16.75
C ASN A 255 -10.00 9.94 -15.70
N PHE A 256 -9.74 11.20 -16.11
CA PHE A 256 -9.46 12.29 -15.17
C PHE A 256 -10.62 12.55 -14.21
N LEU A 257 -11.85 12.61 -14.74
CA LEU A 257 -13.05 12.81 -13.94
C LEU A 257 -13.29 11.62 -13.00
N GLU A 258 -13.14 10.38 -13.48
CA GLU A 258 -13.27 9.20 -12.63
C GLU A 258 -12.19 9.12 -11.56
N THR A 259 -10.93 9.40 -11.90
CA THR A 259 -9.82 9.50 -10.95
C THR A 259 -10.10 10.55 -9.88
N GLY A 260 -10.63 11.70 -10.28
CA GLY A 260 -11.06 12.77 -9.36
C GLY A 260 -12.23 12.32 -8.47
N ARG A 261 -13.25 11.66 -9.04
CA ARG A 261 -14.38 11.10 -8.29
C ARG A 261 -13.90 10.07 -7.25
N MET A 262 -13.00 9.19 -7.63
CA MET A 262 -12.41 8.22 -6.71
C MET A 262 -11.65 8.92 -5.58
N TYR A 263 -10.86 9.96 -5.88
CA TYR A 263 -10.15 10.73 -4.86
C TYR A 263 -11.10 11.43 -3.88
N LEU A 264 -12.27 11.83 -4.33
CA LEU A 264 -13.32 12.40 -3.45
C LEU A 264 -13.89 11.38 -2.45
N ARG A 265 -13.64 10.08 -2.58
CA ARG A 265 -13.93 9.11 -1.51
C ARG A 265 -13.21 9.45 -0.20
N PHE A 266 -12.08 10.17 -0.30
CA PHE A 266 -11.33 10.68 0.86
C PHE A 266 -11.85 12.02 1.39
N TRP A 267 -13.08 12.42 1.03
CA TRP A 267 -13.62 13.73 1.37
C TRP A 267 -13.49 14.13 2.86
N PRO A 268 -13.60 13.24 3.87
CA PRO A 268 -13.41 13.66 5.25
C PRO A 268 -11.96 14.10 5.51
N LEU A 269 -10.97 13.39 4.96
CA LEU A 269 -9.56 13.72 5.07
C LEU A 269 -9.24 15.00 4.27
N LEU A 270 -9.83 15.13 3.07
CA LEU A 270 -9.68 16.33 2.24
C LEU A 270 -10.24 17.58 2.92
N LEU A 271 -11.28 17.46 3.76
CA LEU A 271 -11.79 18.56 4.59
C LEU A 271 -10.93 18.80 5.84
N CYS A 272 -10.31 17.75 6.41
CA CYS A 272 -9.39 17.89 7.53
C CYS A 272 -8.17 18.74 7.16
N PHE A 273 -7.64 18.57 5.95
CA PHE A 273 -6.44 19.29 5.53
C PHE A 273 -6.58 20.82 5.62
N PRO A 274 -7.51 21.49 4.94
CA PRO A 274 -7.66 22.96 5.02
C PRO A 274 -7.99 23.42 6.45
N LEU A 275 -8.76 22.64 7.21
CA LEU A 275 -9.05 22.94 8.59
C LEU A 275 -7.78 22.94 9.45
N PHE A 276 -6.98 21.86 9.38
CA PHE A 276 -5.73 21.76 10.13
C PHE A 276 -4.71 22.77 9.66
N TYR A 277 -4.67 23.07 8.35
CA TYR A 277 -3.78 24.07 7.81
C TYR A 277 -4.14 25.50 8.27
N ALA A 278 -5.42 25.88 8.23
CA ALA A 278 -5.90 27.15 8.73
C ALA A 278 -5.64 27.29 10.25
N LEU A 279 -5.91 26.20 11.02
CA LEU A 279 -5.61 26.18 12.44
C LEU A 279 -4.10 26.28 12.72
N ALA A 280 -3.27 25.63 11.92
CA ALA A 280 -1.81 25.73 12.00
C ALA A 280 -1.29 27.14 11.70
N LEU A 281 -1.90 27.83 10.74
CA LEU A 281 -1.62 29.26 10.49
C LEU A 281 -2.00 30.12 11.70
N TYR A 282 -3.23 30.00 12.18
CA TYR A 282 -3.74 30.73 13.32
C TYR A 282 -2.91 30.51 14.60
N ARG A 283 -2.44 29.28 14.80
CA ARG A 283 -1.66 28.87 15.99
C ARG A 283 -0.14 29.10 15.85
N GLY A 284 0.31 29.66 14.74
CA GLY A 284 1.73 29.99 14.51
C GLY A 284 2.63 28.77 14.34
N VAL A 285 2.11 27.66 13.81
CA VAL A 285 2.95 26.49 13.47
C VAL A 285 4.02 26.91 12.45
N ASP A 286 5.25 26.45 12.65
CA ASP A 286 6.39 26.86 11.86
C ASP A 286 6.23 26.59 10.35
N LEU A 287 6.86 27.45 9.54
CA LEU A 287 6.74 27.43 8.09
C LEU A 287 7.20 26.10 7.49
N LYS A 288 8.29 25.49 8.00
CA LYS A 288 8.80 24.20 7.47
C LYS A 288 7.77 23.08 7.64
N THR A 289 7.09 23.02 8.78
CA THR A 289 6.02 22.04 9.03
C THR A 289 4.85 22.24 8.06
N ARG A 290 4.42 23.48 7.84
CA ARG A 290 3.34 23.81 6.89
C ARG A 290 3.71 23.52 5.44
N LEU A 291 4.93 23.84 5.03
CA LEU A 291 5.44 23.52 3.68
C LEU A 291 5.58 22.01 3.49
N LEU A 292 6.03 21.29 4.50
CA LEU A 292 6.10 19.82 4.45
C LEU A 292 4.72 19.21 4.20
N SER A 293 3.68 19.66 4.90
CA SER A 293 2.32 19.16 4.69
C SER A 293 1.82 19.44 3.26
N LEU A 294 2.11 20.60 2.70
CA LEU A 294 1.77 20.93 1.31
C LEU A 294 2.53 20.04 0.29
N VAL A 295 3.82 19.78 0.52
CA VAL A 295 4.60 18.87 -0.35
C VAL A 295 4.02 17.45 -0.33
N LEU A 296 3.60 16.97 0.84
CA LEU A 296 2.98 15.65 0.98
C LEU A 296 1.60 15.59 0.30
N LEU A 297 0.78 16.64 0.45
CA LEU A 297 -0.50 16.75 -0.28
C LEU A 297 -0.27 16.77 -1.79
N PHE A 298 0.74 17.51 -2.26
CA PHE A 298 1.09 17.53 -3.68
C PHE A 298 1.52 16.15 -4.18
N GLY A 299 2.29 15.41 -3.40
CA GLY A 299 2.63 14.00 -3.68
C GLY A 299 1.39 13.10 -3.75
N SER A 300 0.42 13.27 -2.84
CA SER A 300 -0.86 12.56 -2.86
C SER A 300 -1.62 12.83 -4.15
N LEU A 301 -1.76 14.09 -4.54
CA LEU A 301 -2.41 14.50 -5.78
C LEU A 301 -1.68 13.94 -7.02
N ALA A 302 -0.36 14.02 -7.06
CA ALA A 302 0.43 13.49 -8.18
C ALA A 302 0.26 11.98 -8.32
N GLY A 303 0.33 11.22 -7.20
CA GLY A 303 0.13 9.77 -7.19
C GLY A 303 -1.29 9.36 -7.57
N GLN A 304 -2.30 10.18 -7.27
CA GLN A 304 -3.67 9.93 -7.68
C GLN A 304 -3.88 10.24 -9.16
N PHE A 305 -3.56 11.46 -9.58
CA PHE A 305 -3.94 11.93 -10.92
C PHE A 305 -3.09 11.35 -12.06
N VAL A 306 -1.93 10.74 -11.78
CA VAL A 306 -1.22 9.95 -12.80
C VAL A 306 -2.04 8.72 -13.24
N LEU A 307 -2.95 8.22 -12.43
CA LEU A 307 -3.87 7.13 -12.79
C LEU A 307 -4.84 7.49 -13.93
N THR A 308 -4.95 8.77 -14.29
CA THR A 308 -5.65 9.22 -15.51
C THR A 308 -5.11 8.55 -16.78
N PHE A 309 -3.82 8.20 -16.76
CA PHE A 309 -3.16 7.53 -17.88
C PHE A 309 -3.23 6.00 -17.82
N ALA A 310 -3.88 5.43 -16.80
CA ALA A 310 -4.12 3.99 -16.70
C ALA A 310 -5.39 3.60 -17.48
N MET A 311 -5.39 2.40 -18.04
CA MET A 311 -6.59 1.85 -18.71
C MET A 311 -7.70 1.54 -17.72
N TYR A 312 -7.34 1.16 -16.50
CA TYR A 312 -8.27 0.82 -15.42
C TYR A 312 -7.72 1.32 -14.08
N CYS A 313 -8.57 1.95 -13.29
CA CYS A 313 -8.22 2.43 -11.95
C CYS A 313 -9.00 1.63 -10.90
N ALA A 314 -8.34 0.68 -10.24
CA ALA A 314 -8.92 -0.04 -9.10
C ALA A 314 -8.79 0.79 -7.82
N GLY A 315 -9.69 0.58 -6.86
CA GLY A 315 -9.63 1.25 -5.56
C GLY A 315 -8.30 1.00 -4.82
N ARG A 316 -7.76 -0.21 -4.94
CA ARG A 316 -6.44 -0.58 -4.38
C ARG A 316 -5.28 0.28 -4.89
N SER A 317 -5.37 0.80 -6.11
CA SER A 317 -4.33 1.67 -6.69
C SER A 317 -4.24 3.04 -6.02
N MET A 318 -5.25 3.43 -5.22
CA MET A 318 -5.28 4.70 -4.49
C MET A 318 -4.42 4.68 -3.21
N HIS A 319 -3.83 3.54 -2.85
CA HIS A 319 -3.14 3.36 -1.56
C HIS A 319 -2.07 4.43 -1.30
N ILE A 320 -1.18 4.67 -2.26
CA ILE A 320 -0.11 5.66 -2.06
C ILE A 320 -0.67 7.10 -1.89
N ALA A 321 -1.73 7.43 -2.61
CA ALA A 321 -2.39 8.73 -2.49
C ALA A 321 -3.00 8.92 -1.10
N LEU A 322 -3.69 7.88 -0.56
CA LEU A 322 -4.22 7.88 0.80
C LEU A 322 -3.12 8.01 1.84
N VAL A 323 -2.04 7.21 1.74
CA VAL A 323 -0.91 7.22 2.67
C VAL A 323 -0.27 8.61 2.76
N LEU A 324 -0.09 9.28 1.62
CA LEU A 324 0.50 10.62 1.58
C LEU A 324 -0.47 11.71 2.06
N LEU A 325 -1.77 11.59 1.79
CA LEU A 325 -2.79 12.49 2.32
C LEU A 325 -2.86 12.39 3.85
N LEU A 326 -2.91 11.16 4.38
CA LEU A 326 -2.89 10.92 5.82
C LEU A 326 -1.62 11.47 6.48
N LEU A 327 -0.47 11.32 5.83
CA LEU A 327 0.78 11.87 6.34
C LEU A 327 0.77 13.40 6.32
N SER A 328 0.19 14.01 5.29
CA SER A 328 0.02 15.47 5.19
C SER A 328 -0.79 16.02 6.37
N ASP A 329 -1.94 15.40 6.66
CA ASP A 329 -2.79 15.76 7.81
C ASP A 329 -2.10 15.48 9.14
N ALA A 330 -1.43 14.33 9.25
CA ALA A 330 -0.75 13.91 10.47
C ALA A 330 0.40 14.84 10.86
N VAL A 331 1.11 15.42 9.90
CA VAL A 331 2.20 16.39 10.16
C VAL A 331 1.65 17.64 10.85
N LEU A 332 0.49 18.14 10.42
CA LEU A 332 -0.18 19.28 11.04
C LEU A 332 -0.79 18.90 12.39
N LEU A 333 -1.52 17.79 12.43
CA LEU A 333 -2.18 17.30 13.64
C LEU A 333 -1.18 17.02 14.77
N ALA A 334 0.00 16.45 14.46
CA ALA A 334 1.05 16.22 15.44
C ALA A 334 1.50 17.51 16.15
N ARG A 335 1.60 18.61 15.41
CA ARG A 335 1.98 19.93 15.97
C ARG A 335 0.82 20.60 16.72
N LEU A 336 -0.39 20.52 16.17
CA LEU A 336 -1.58 21.07 16.82
C LEU A 336 -1.88 20.35 18.15
N TYR A 337 -1.61 19.05 18.22
CA TYR A 337 -1.74 18.27 19.46
C TYR A 337 -0.79 18.75 20.57
N ASP A 338 0.36 19.34 20.24
CA ASP A 338 1.33 19.86 21.22
C ASP A 338 0.93 21.24 21.78
N LEU A 339 -0.05 21.91 21.17
CA LEU A 339 -0.48 23.26 21.56
C LEU A 339 -1.62 23.22 22.61
N PRO A 340 -1.83 24.33 23.37
CA PRO A 340 -3.00 24.47 24.23
C PRO A 340 -4.32 24.34 23.45
N GLY A 341 -5.39 23.83 24.08
CA GLY A 341 -6.71 23.66 23.43
C GLY A 341 -6.89 22.31 22.69
N ARG A 342 -5.94 21.40 22.77
CA ARG A 342 -5.96 20.05 22.19
C ARG A 342 -7.14 19.16 22.62
N ASN A 343 -7.85 19.49 23.70
CA ASN A 343 -8.99 18.70 24.21
C ASN A 343 -10.06 18.51 23.12
N VAL A 344 -10.29 19.53 22.28
CA VAL A 344 -11.23 19.43 21.15
C VAL A 344 -10.72 18.41 20.12
N LEU A 345 -9.43 18.42 19.79
CA LEU A 345 -8.81 17.45 18.88
C LEU A 345 -8.87 16.03 19.45
N ILE A 346 -8.63 15.89 20.76
CA ILE A 346 -8.75 14.59 21.44
C ILE A 346 -10.19 14.10 21.38
N ALA A 347 -11.18 14.96 21.65
CA ALA A 347 -12.60 14.60 21.59
C ALA A 347 -12.99 14.14 20.17
N LEU A 348 -12.58 14.87 19.12
CA LEU A 348 -12.82 14.48 17.73
C LEU A 348 -12.16 13.14 17.38
N CYS A 349 -10.92 12.90 17.84
CA CYS A 349 -10.23 11.62 17.69
C CYS A 349 -10.96 10.48 18.41
N CYS A 350 -11.51 10.73 19.61
CA CYS A 350 -12.29 9.74 20.34
C CYS A 350 -13.59 9.39 19.61
N VAL A 351 -14.33 10.39 19.12
CA VAL A 351 -15.56 10.17 18.34
C VAL A 351 -15.24 9.39 17.05
N GLY A 352 -14.20 9.80 16.32
CA GLY A 352 -13.73 9.05 15.15
C GLY A 352 -13.38 7.61 15.51
N GLY A 353 -12.64 7.40 16.61
CA GLY A 353 -12.27 6.07 17.10
C GLY A 353 -13.48 5.18 17.43
N LEU A 354 -14.53 5.73 18.06
CA LEU A 354 -15.77 4.99 18.33
C LEU A 354 -16.49 4.55 17.06
N LEU A 355 -16.57 5.43 16.05
CA LEU A 355 -17.14 5.08 14.74
C LEU A 355 -16.33 3.97 14.05
N MET A 356 -15.03 3.98 14.22
CA MET A 356 -14.14 2.97 13.65
C MET A 356 -14.23 1.62 14.37
N VAL A 357 -14.43 1.59 15.70
CA VAL A 357 -14.63 0.34 16.45
C VAL A 357 -15.81 -0.44 15.86
N ARG A 358 -16.89 0.24 15.47
CA ARG A 358 -18.02 -0.40 14.80
C ARG A 358 -17.58 -1.15 13.53
N SER A 359 -16.67 -0.58 12.74
CA SER A 359 -16.21 -1.21 11.50
C SER A 359 -15.42 -2.50 11.73
N PHE A 360 -14.74 -2.65 12.88
CA PHE A 360 -14.10 -3.90 13.26
C PHE A 360 -15.11 -5.03 13.51
N PHE A 361 -16.24 -4.72 14.17
CA PHE A 361 -17.29 -5.72 14.39
C PHE A 361 -18.00 -6.15 13.10
N ILE A 362 -17.81 -5.43 12.01
CA ILE A 362 -18.32 -5.80 10.68
C ILE A 362 -17.22 -6.49 9.86
N GLY A 363 -16.04 -5.93 9.79
CA GLY A 363 -14.96 -6.40 8.93
C GLY A 363 -14.29 -7.69 9.42
N LEU A 364 -14.00 -7.81 10.73
CA LEU A 364 -13.32 -9.00 11.26
C LEU A 364 -14.16 -10.29 11.09
N PRO A 365 -15.47 -10.31 11.41
CA PRO A 365 -16.29 -11.47 11.11
C PRO A 365 -16.32 -11.83 9.63
N ASP A 366 -16.36 -10.86 8.71
CA ASP A 366 -16.37 -11.11 7.29
C ASP A 366 -15.07 -11.76 6.80
N ILE A 367 -13.91 -11.28 7.28
CA ILE A 367 -12.61 -11.89 6.99
C ILE A 367 -12.58 -13.35 7.47
N ARG A 368 -13.02 -13.60 8.71
CA ARG A 368 -13.05 -14.95 9.29
C ARG A 368 -14.03 -15.89 8.57
N ASP A 369 -15.24 -15.39 8.26
CA ASP A 369 -16.26 -16.19 7.59
C ASP A 369 -15.82 -16.55 6.15
N THR A 370 -15.18 -15.60 5.46
CA THR A 370 -14.58 -15.83 4.13
C THR A 370 -13.47 -16.88 4.20
N HIS A 371 -12.60 -16.81 5.21
CA HIS A 371 -11.57 -17.82 5.46
C HIS A 371 -12.18 -19.22 5.65
N ALA A 372 -13.22 -19.35 6.46
CA ALA A 372 -13.86 -20.66 6.69
C ALA A 372 -14.43 -21.28 5.40
N LEU A 373 -14.97 -20.45 4.49
CA LEU A 373 -15.46 -20.90 3.18
C LEU A 373 -14.31 -21.28 2.24
N LEU A 374 -13.22 -20.53 2.24
CA LEU A 374 -12.03 -20.86 1.43
C LEU A 374 -11.36 -22.14 1.91
N GLN A 375 -11.22 -22.33 3.24
CA GLN A 375 -10.69 -23.55 3.81
C GLN A 375 -11.56 -24.78 3.47
N TYR A 376 -12.89 -24.64 3.52
CA TYR A 376 -13.79 -25.72 3.09
C TYR A 376 -13.52 -26.14 1.63
N ASN A 377 -13.35 -25.16 0.72
CA ASN A 377 -13.02 -25.46 -0.68
C ASN A 377 -11.64 -26.10 -0.82
N GLU A 378 -10.63 -25.64 -0.06
CA GLU A 378 -9.28 -26.18 -0.09
C GLU A 378 -9.24 -27.63 0.38
N ASP A 379 -9.90 -27.94 1.50
CA ASP A 379 -10.01 -29.29 2.01
C ASP A 379 -10.73 -30.19 1.01
N PHE A 380 -11.86 -29.72 0.46
CA PHE A 380 -12.67 -30.51 -0.48
C PHE A 380 -11.92 -30.81 -1.78
N ILE A 381 -11.28 -29.82 -2.42
CA ILE A 381 -10.52 -30.07 -3.66
C ILE A 381 -9.30 -30.96 -3.41
N THR A 382 -8.66 -30.84 -2.25
CA THR A 382 -7.52 -31.67 -1.87
C THR A 382 -7.94 -33.13 -1.69
N GLU A 383 -9.11 -33.37 -1.06
CA GLU A 383 -9.67 -34.73 -0.94
C GLU A 383 -10.08 -35.30 -2.29
N CYS A 384 -10.72 -34.53 -3.17
CA CYS A 384 -11.09 -34.95 -4.52
C CYS A 384 -9.84 -35.35 -5.33
N ALA A 385 -8.79 -34.50 -5.29
CA ALA A 385 -7.53 -34.77 -5.96
C ALA A 385 -6.88 -36.08 -5.43
N ALA A 386 -6.89 -36.27 -4.11
CA ALA A 386 -6.36 -37.51 -3.49
C ALA A 386 -7.14 -38.78 -3.89
N ARG A 387 -8.46 -38.65 -4.18
CA ARG A 387 -9.28 -39.75 -4.72
C ARG A 387 -9.12 -39.96 -6.23
N GLY A 388 -8.32 -39.09 -6.90
CA GLY A 388 -8.10 -39.16 -8.35
C GLY A 388 -9.25 -38.56 -9.18
N GLU A 389 -10.12 -37.77 -8.57
CA GLU A 389 -11.19 -37.06 -9.28
C GLU A 389 -10.57 -36.01 -10.21
N LYS A 390 -11.11 -35.93 -11.44
CA LYS A 390 -10.56 -35.08 -12.48
C LYS A 390 -11.30 -33.75 -12.63
N GLU A 391 -12.57 -33.74 -12.33
CA GLU A 391 -13.43 -32.55 -12.37
C GLU A 391 -13.98 -32.27 -10.98
N VAL A 392 -13.85 -31.06 -10.50
CA VAL A 392 -14.27 -30.64 -9.14
C VAL A 392 -15.13 -29.40 -9.22
N GLU A 393 -16.29 -29.46 -8.58
CA GLU A 393 -17.18 -28.31 -8.40
C GLU A 393 -16.95 -27.71 -7.01
N LEU A 394 -16.71 -26.40 -6.95
CA LEU A 394 -16.43 -25.69 -5.71
C LEU A 394 -17.47 -24.61 -5.46
N TRP A 395 -17.81 -24.44 -4.19
CA TRP A 395 -18.64 -23.31 -3.78
C TRP A 395 -17.94 -21.98 -4.11
N ARG A 396 -18.63 -21.04 -4.76
CA ARG A 396 -18.14 -19.70 -4.99
C ARG A 396 -18.32 -18.84 -3.73
N PRO A 397 -17.32 -18.67 -2.88
CA PRO A 397 -17.42 -17.81 -1.71
C PRO A 397 -17.56 -16.35 -2.15
N TYR A 398 -18.24 -15.58 -1.33
CA TYR A 398 -18.37 -14.13 -1.51
C TYR A 398 -18.02 -13.40 -0.22
N ALA A 399 -17.42 -12.23 -0.34
CA ALA A 399 -17.22 -11.31 0.76
C ALA A 399 -18.37 -10.29 0.82
N ARG A 400 -18.67 -9.83 2.03
CA ARG A 400 -19.72 -8.84 2.29
C ARG A 400 -19.17 -7.41 2.33
N THR A 401 -17.87 -7.28 2.51
CA THR A 401 -17.22 -6.00 2.78
C THR A 401 -15.84 -5.94 2.11
N SER A 402 -15.36 -4.74 1.82
CA SER A 402 -14.02 -4.51 1.27
C SER A 402 -12.88 -4.77 2.27
N TRP A 403 -13.18 -5.13 3.53
CA TRP A 403 -12.16 -5.61 4.48
C TRP A 403 -11.73 -7.03 4.20
N SER A 404 -12.60 -7.87 3.62
CA SER A 404 -12.18 -9.18 3.09
C SER A 404 -11.48 -9.01 1.74
N ALA A 405 -10.40 -9.76 1.53
CA ALA A 405 -9.60 -9.70 0.30
C ALA A 405 -10.36 -10.20 -0.93
N LEU A 406 -11.34 -11.07 -0.74
CA LEU A 406 -12.11 -11.69 -1.82
C LEU A 406 -13.09 -10.72 -2.49
N GLU A 407 -13.51 -9.64 -1.80
CA GLU A 407 -14.46 -8.69 -2.35
C GLU A 407 -13.94 -8.06 -3.65
N GLY A 408 -14.69 -8.20 -4.74
CA GLY A 408 -14.32 -7.65 -6.05
C GLY A 408 -13.16 -8.34 -6.78
N LEU A 409 -12.62 -9.47 -6.25
CA LEU A 409 -11.64 -10.29 -6.97
C LEU A 409 -12.29 -11.44 -7.74
N ALA A 410 -11.68 -11.79 -8.87
CA ALA A 410 -12.01 -13.00 -9.61
C ALA A 410 -11.42 -14.21 -8.87
N TYR A 411 -12.28 -15.05 -8.30
CA TYR A 411 -11.86 -16.26 -7.58
C TYR A 411 -12.21 -17.53 -8.35
N LEU A 412 -13.49 -17.71 -8.69
CA LEU A 412 -14.01 -18.83 -9.46
C LEU A 412 -15.03 -18.30 -10.49
N ASN A 413 -14.89 -18.76 -11.74
CA ASN A 413 -15.91 -18.57 -12.74
C ASN A 413 -16.92 -19.72 -12.68
N THR A 414 -18.22 -19.38 -12.68
CA THR A 414 -19.34 -20.34 -12.59
C THR A 414 -19.85 -20.76 -13.97
N GLU A 415 -19.45 -20.07 -15.04
CA GLU A 415 -19.96 -20.31 -16.40
C GLU A 415 -18.89 -20.94 -17.29
N ASP A 416 -17.62 -20.55 -17.13
CA ASP A 416 -16.53 -21.01 -17.97
C ASP A 416 -15.39 -21.64 -17.14
N PRO A 417 -15.25 -22.97 -17.17
CA PRO A 417 -14.14 -23.64 -16.49
C PRO A 417 -12.77 -23.40 -17.16
N ALA A 418 -12.75 -22.88 -18.40
CA ALA A 418 -11.50 -22.51 -19.08
C ALA A 418 -11.03 -21.09 -18.73
N ASP A 419 -11.79 -20.34 -17.93
CA ASP A 419 -11.35 -19.04 -17.44
C ASP A 419 -10.12 -19.17 -16.54
N TRP A 420 -9.25 -18.19 -16.59
CA TRP A 420 -7.91 -18.23 -15.98
C TRP A 420 -7.92 -18.57 -14.47
N PRO A 421 -8.86 -18.09 -13.63
CA PRO A 421 -8.85 -18.43 -12.20
C PRO A 421 -9.06 -19.94 -11.98
N ASN A 422 -10.00 -20.52 -12.73
CA ASN A 422 -10.36 -21.95 -12.64
C ASN A 422 -9.20 -22.82 -13.14
N VAL A 423 -8.57 -22.44 -14.26
CA VAL A 423 -7.43 -23.15 -14.86
C VAL A 423 -6.25 -23.24 -13.90
N TYR A 424 -5.85 -22.10 -13.30
CA TYR A 424 -4.69 -22.09 -12.41
C TYR A 424 -4.98 -22.70 -11.04
N MET A 425 -6.22 -22.66 -10.56
CA MET A 425 -6.64 -23.41 -9.38
C MET A 425 -6.59 -24.92 -9.63
N ALA A 426 -7.16 -25.39 -10.74
CA ALA A 426 -7.11 -26.79 -11.13
C ALA A 426 -5.66 -27.29 -11.21
N LYS A 427 -4.81 -26.53 -11.89
CA LYS A 427 -3.39 -26.84 -12.03
C LYS A 427 -2.64 -26.86 -10.69
N PHE A 428 -3.00 -25.97 -9.78
CA PHE A 428 -2.38 -25.90 -8.45
C PHE A 428 -2.67 -27.13 -7.61
N TYR A 429 -3.91 -27.64 -7.64
CA TYR A 429 -4.34 -28.83 -6.89
C TYR A 429 -4.16 -30.15 -7.66
N GLY A 430 -3.76 -30.11 -8.94
CA GLY A 430 -3.50 -31.32 -9.74
C GLY A 430 -4.76 -32.02 -10.23
N VAL A 431 -5.87 -31.29 -10.42
CA VAL A 431 -7.09 -31.77 -11.07
C VAL A 431 -7.16 -31.23 -12.51
N ASP A 432 -7.99 -31.85 -13.36
CA ASP A 432 -8.06 -31.44 -14.77
C ASP A 432 -8.98 -30.22 -14.97
N LYS A 433 -9.99 -30.07 -14.09
CA LYS A 433 -11.00 -29.01 -14.23
C LYS A 433 -11.59 -28.60 -12.87
N VAL A 434 -11.75 -27.30 -12.69
CA VAL A 434 -12.48 -26.70 -11.58
C VAL A 434 -13.58 -25.79 -12.15
N ILE A 435 -14.76 -25.79 -11.54
CA ILE A 435 -15.84 -24.86 -11.84
C ILE A 435 -16.50 -24.38 -10.53
N GLY A 436 -16.92 -23.13 -10.49
CA GLY A 436 -17.70 -22.61 -9.37
C GLY A 436 -19.20 -22.91 -9.50
N TYR A 437 -19.93 -22.99 -8.39
CA TYR A 437 -21.40 -23.03 -8.37
C TYR A 437 -21.99 -22.11 -7.29
#